data_62996b31e04502ba96cf22b514e37c4b
#
_entry.id   62996b31e04502ba96cf22b514e37c4b
#
_cell.length_a   1.000
_cell.length_b   1.000
_cell.length_c   1.000
_cell.angle_alpha   90.00
_cell.angle_beta   90.00
_cell.angle_gamma   90.00
#
_symmetry.space_group_name_H-M   'P 1'
#
loop_
_entity.id
_entity.type
_entity.pdbx_description
1 polymer ?
#
loop_
_entity_poly.entity_id
_entity_poly.type
_entity_poly.pdbx_seq_one_letter_code
_entity_poly.pdbx_strand_id
1 'polypeptide(L)'
;MIIEHRTYKISPGKVNTLMELYEKEGMEVHRKILGNQIGYFYTEIGPLNEVVHLYGYESLNDRAKRRKELSENKTWQKFIAQAINYIEYQESKILVPAKFSKIK
;
A
#
# COMPACT_ATOMS: atom_id res chain seq x y z
N MET A 1 -15.76 5.07 -7.71
CA MET A 1 -14.55 4.67 -6.95
C MET A 1 -13.30 5.15 -7.66
N ILE A 2 -12.30 5.52 -6.90
CA ILE A 2 -10.93 5.74 -7.40
C ILE A 2 -10.04 4.67 -6.82
N ILE A 3 -8.91 4.42 -7.48
CA ILE A 3 -7.96 3.40 -7.03
C ILE A 3 -6.59 4.04 -6.89
N GLU A 4 -5.99 3.91 -5.73
CA GLU A 4 -4.60 4.31 -5.52
C GLU A 4 -3.69 3.14 -5.84
N HIS A 5 -2.75 3.37 -6.74
CA HIS A 5 -1.74 2.39 -7.16
C HIS A 5 -0.40 2.87 -6.60
N ARG A 6 0.13 2.16 -5.63
CA ARG A 6 1.39 2.52 -4.99
C ARG A 6 2.46 1.50 -5.34
N THR A 7 3.60 2.00 -5.79
CA THR A 7 4.78 1.18 -6.09
C THR A 7 5.90 1.55 -5.15
N TYR A 8 6.52 0.55 -4.56
CA TYR A 8 7.68 0.72 -3.68
C TYR A 8 8.85 -0.06 -4.24
N LYS A 9 10.01 0.58 -4.28
CA LYS A 9 11.26 -0.13 -4.57
C LYS A 9 11.91 -0.46 -3.24
N ILE A 10 12.18 -1.74 -3.03
CA ILE A 10 12.68 -2.28 -1.78
C ILE A 10 14.17 -2.61 -1.93
N SER A 11 14.93 -2.47 -0.86
CA SER A 11 16.35 -2.83 -0.85
C SER A 11 16.52 -4.29 -1.24
N PRO A 12 17.54 -4.62 -2.08
CA PRO A 12 17.76 -5.99 -2.52
C PRO A 12 17.82 -6.97 -1.35
N GLY A 13 17.11 -8.09 -1.50
CA GLY A 13 17.05 -9.13 -0.48
C GLY A 13 16.09 -8.85 0.66
N LYS A 14 15.34 -7.73 0.63
CA LYS A 14 14.49 -7.33 1.74
C LYS A 14 12.99 -7.41 1.46
N VAL A 15 12.58 -7.86 0.26
CA VAL A 15 11.16 -7.98 -0.06
C VAL A 15 10.44 -8.91 0.90
N ASN A 16 10.97 -10.12 1.11
CA ASN A 16 10.34 -11.07 2.03
C ASN A 16 10.33 -10.56 3.46
N THR A 17 11.42 -9.91 3.88
CA THR A 17 11.50 -9.31 5.20
C THR A 17 10.39 -8.28 5.41
N LEU A 18 10.18 -7.41 4.41
CA LEU A 18 9.13 -6.40 4.47
C LEU A 18 7.74 -7.04 4.44
N MET A 19 7.54 -8.06 3.59
CA MET A 19 6.24 -8.75 3.51
C MET A 19 5.85 -9.39 4.83
N GLU A 20 6.79 -10.07 5.48
CA GLU A 20 6.57 -10.69 6.78
C GLU A 20 6.29 -9.66 7.86
N LEU A 21 7.04 -8.56 7.85
CA LEU A 21 6.84 -7.47 8.80
C LEU A 21 5.46 -6.84 8.62
N TYR A 22 5.05 -6.60 7.37
CA TYR A 22 3.75 -6.04 7.06
C TYR A 22 2.63 -6.96 7.55
N GLU A 23 2.68 -8.23 7.20
CA GLU A 23 1.65 -9.19 7.58
C GLU A 23 1.49 -9.28 9.09
N LYS A 24 2.60 -9.24 9.80
CA LYS A 24 2.62 -9.39 11.25
C LYS A 24 2.24 -8.11 12.00
N GLU A 25 2.75 -6.96 11.54
CA GLU A 25 2.70 -5.72 12.33
C GLU A 25 1.82 -4.62 11.73
N GLY A 26 1.54 -4.66 10.43
CA GLY A 26 0.87 -3.55 9.75
C GLY A 26 -0.43 -3.88 9.05
N MET A 27 -0.57 -5.10 8.56
CA MET A 27 -1.66 -5.47 7.66
C MET A 27 -3.05 -5.26 8.26
N GLU A 28 -3.26 -5.70 9.48
CA GLU A 28 -4.58 -5.63 10.11
C GLU A 28 -5.07 -4.20 10.24
N VAL A 29 -4.23 -3.32 10.79
CA VAL A 29 -4.59 -1.92 10.98
C VAL A 29 -4.69 -1.19 9.65
N HIS A 30 -3.81 -1.51 8.71
CA HIS A 30 -3.80 -0.93 7.37
C HIS A 30 -5.11 -1.21 6.62
N ARG A 31 -5.50 -2.49 6.59
CA ARG A 31 -6.76 -2.91 5.95
C ARG A 31 -7.99 -2.31 6.64
N LYS A 32 -7.98 -2.29 7.96
CA LYS A 32 -9.11 -1.77 8.73
C LYS A 32 -9.35 -0.29 8.46
N ILE A 33 -8.28 0.51 8.46
CA ILE A 33 -8.40 1.96 8.30
C ILE A 33 -8.61 2.36 6.84
N LEU A 34 -7.84 1.78 5.92
CA LEU A 34 -7.98 2.12 4.50
C LEU A 34 -9.20 1.46 3.86
N GLY A 35 -9.63 0.33 4.37
CA GLY A 35 -10.88 -0.33 4.01
C GLY A 35 -10.74 -1.32 2.86
N ASN A 36 -10.63 -0.84 1.63
CA ASN A 36 -10.71 -1.69 0.44
C ASN A 36 -9.35 -1.98 -0.19
N GLN A 37 -8.65 -2.97 0.34
CA GLN A 37 -7.43 -3.46 -0.30
C GLN A 37 -7.82 -4.35 -1.49
N ILE A 38 -7.54 -3.87 -2.70
CA ILE A 38 -7.84 -4.59 -3.93
C ILE A 38 -6.80 -5.68 -4.17
N GLY A 39 -5.54 -5.39 -3.89
CA GLY A 39 -4.47 -6.38 -4.04
C GLY A 39 -3.14 -5.87 -3.51
N TYR A 40 -2.24 -6.81 -3.29
CA TYR A 40 -0.89 -6.54 -2.81
C TYR A 40 0.03 -7.53 -3.50
N PHE A 41 1.04 -7.03 -4.22
CA PHE A 41 1.83 -7.82 -5.15
C PHE A 41 3.32 -7.53 -5.01
N TYR A 42 4.14 -8.49 -5.39
CA TYR A 42 5.56 -8.25 -5.59
C TYR A 42 5.95 -8.79 -6.98
N THR A 43 7.06 -8.30 -7.52
CA THR A 43 7.49 -8.68 -8.86
C THR A 43 8.13 -10.07 -8.86
N GLU A 44 7.61 -10.96 -9.69
CA GLU A 44 8.22 -12.28 -9.94
C GLU A 44 9.24 -12.18 -11.07
N ILE A 45 8.83 -11.57 -12.20
CA ILE A 45 9.66 -11.38 -13.38
C ILE A 45 9.53 -9.93 -13.82
N GLY A 46 10.63 -9.24 -13.99
CA GLY A 46 10.67 -7.83 -14.36
C GLY A 46 11.55 -7.06 -13.39
N PRO A 47 11.25 -5.78 -13.14
CA PRO A 47 12.01 -5.01 -12.15
C PRO A 47 11.94 -5.68 -10.78
N LEU A 48 13.05 -6.24 -10.35
CA LEU A 48 13.12 -6.96 -9.08
C LEU A 48 12.97 -5.99 -7.90
N ASN A 49 12.58 -6.54 -6.76
CA ASN A 49 12.49 -5.81 -5.50
C ASN A 49 11.40 -4.73 -5.50
N GLU A 50 10.40 -4.85 -6.37
CA GLU A 50 9.25 -3.97 -6.34
C GLU A 50 8.05 -4.62 -5.68
N VAL A 51 7.33 -3.79 -4.93
CA VAL A 51 6.07 -4.15 -4.28
C VAL A 51 5.02 -3.17 -4.76
N VAL A 52 3.85 -3.68 -5.13
CA VAL A 52 2.74 -2.86 -5.61
C VAL A 52 1.51 -3.18 -4.80
N HIS A 53 0.81 -2.16 -4.33
CA HIS A 53 -0.52 -2.41 -3.76
C HIS A 53 -1.56 -1.44 -4.29
N LEU A 54 -2.79 -1.91 -4.30
CA LEU A 54 -3.94 -1.19 -4.82
C LEU A 54 -5.00 -1.07 -3.73
N TYR A 55 -5.46 0.17 -3.51
CA TYR A 55 -6.55 0.46 -2.58
C TYR A 55 -7.64 1.24 -3.28
N GLY A 56 -8.89 0.84 -3.07
CA GLY A 56 -10.04 1.55 -3.58
C GLY A 56 -10.60 2.50 -2.54
N TYR A 57 -11.04 3.69 -2.99
CA TYR A 57 -11.70 4.69 -2.14
C TYR A 57 -12.91 5.24 -2.87
N GLU A 58 -13.89 5.70 -2.11
CA GLU A 58 -15.09 6.33 -2.68
C GLU A 58 -14.75 7.61 -3.45
N SER A 59 -13.80 8.40 -2.91
CA SER A 59 -13.43 9.71 -3.44
C SER A 59 -12.06 10.11 -2.91
N LEU A 60 -11.52 11.22 -3.44
CA LEU A 60 -10.28 11.79 -2.92
C LEU A 60 -10.45 12.26 -1.46
N ASN A 61 -11.64 12.75 -1.10
CA ASN A 61 -11.91 13.16 0.27
C ASN A 61 -11.92 11.96 1.21
N ASP A 62 -12.52 10.86 0.80
CA ASP A 62 -12.52 9.61 1.55
C ASP A 62 -11.08 9.11 1.77
N ARG A 63 -10.28 9.12 0.71
CA ARG A 63 -8.87 8.76 0.78
C ARG A 63 -8.12 9.64 1.78
N ALA A 64 -8.28 10.95 1.68
CA ALA A 64 -7.59 11.89 2.57
C ALA A 64 -7.94 11.65 4.02
N LYS A 65 -9.21 11.42 4.31
CA LYS A 65 -9.70 11.14 5.67
C LYS A 65 -9.09 9.86 6.23
N ARG A 66 -9.11 8.79 5.44
CA ARG A 66 -8.59 7.48 5.87
C ARG A 66 -7.08 7.52 6.06
N ARG A 67 -6.36 8.17 5.16
CA ARG A 67 -4.91 8.29 5.27
C ARG A 67 -4.49 9.15 6.46
N LYS A 68 -5.27 10.16 6.79
CA LYS A 68 -5.03 10.96 7.99
C LYS A 68 -5.19 10.10 9.24
N GLU A 69 -6.26 9.33 9.32
CA GLU A 69 -6.50 8.42 10.43
C GLU A 69 -5.34 7.40 10.56
N LEU A 70 -4.90 6.85 9.43
CA LEU A 70 -3.78 5.91 9.41
C LEU A 70 -2.50 6.54 9.95
N SER A 71 -2.20 7.76 9.51
CA SER A 71 -0.97 8.46 9.95
C SER A 71 -0.95 8.76 11.44
N GLU A 72 -2.11 8.83 12.07
CA GLU A 72 -2.26 9.10 13.49
C GLU A 72 -2.32 7.83 14.33
N ASN A 73 -2.39 6.67 13.69
CA ASN A 73 -2.48 5.38 14.38
C ASN A 73 -1.12 4.94 14.91
N LYS A 74 -1.05 4.61 16.19
CA LYS A 74 0.21 4.26 16.86
C LYS A 74 0.80 2.96 16.35
N THR A 75 -0.01 1.95 16.10
CA THR A 75 0.44 0.67 15.57
C THR A 75 1.06 0.85 14.18
N TRP A 76 0.39 1.64 13.33
CA TRP A 76 0.90 1.95 12.00
C TRP A 76 2.21 2.73 12.04
N GLN A 77 2.30 3.74 12.92
CA GLN A 77 3.53 4.53 13.09
C GLN A 77 4.71 3.62 13.46
N LYS A 78 4.47 2.66 14.36
CA LYS A 78 5.50 1.70 14.78
C LYS A 78 5.95 0.82 13.62
N PHE A 79 5.00 0.33 12.80
CA PHE A 79 5.32 -0.43 11.61
C PHE A 79 6.16 0.39 10.62
N ILE A 80 5.71 1.60 10.30
CA ILE A 80 6.40 2.48 9.34
C ILE A 80 7.82 2.82 9.80
N ALA A 81 8.04 3.01 11.10
CA ALA A 81 9.37 3.29 11.62
C ALA A 81 10.37 2.19 11.30
N GLN A 82 9.91 0.94 11.19
CA GLN A 82 10.75 -0.19 10.78
C GLN A 82 10.79 -0.34 9.27
N ALA A 83 9.63 -0.26 8.61
CA ALA A 83 9.50 -0.49 7.18
C ALA A 83 10.29 0.49 6.34
N ILE A 84 10.39 1.76 6.78
CA ILE A 84 11.10 2.79 6.03
C ILE A 84 12.57 2.45 5.77
N ASN A 85 13.16 1.62 6.62
CA ASN A 85 14.55 1.19 6.45
C ASN A 85 14.77 0.30 5.24
N TYR A 86 13.69 -0.29 4.70
CA TYR A 86 13.76 -1.21 3.55
C TYR A 86 13.30 -0.57 2.26
N ILE A 87 12.76 0.64 2.30
CA ILE A 87 12.17 1.31 1.15
C ILE A 87 13.17 2.31 0.57
N GLU A 88 13.57 2.10 -0.70
CA GLU A 88 14.48 3.00 -1.40
C GLU A 88 13.76 4.09 -2.18
N TYR A 89 12.56 3.78 -2.67
CA TYR A 89 11.79 4.69 -3.52
C TYR A 89 10.32 4.33 -3.43
N GLN A 90 9.47 5.33 -3.56
CA GLN A 90 8.02 5.09 -3.60
C GLN A 90 7.36 6.10 -4.51
N GLU A 91 6.28 5.66 -5.13
CA GLU A 91 5.42 6.52 -5.93
C GLU A 91 3.97 6.09 -5.79
N SER A 92 3.08 7.01 -6.06
CA SER A 92 1.65 6.76 -6.00
C SER A 92 0.96 7.45 -7.16
N LYS A 93 -0.05 6.81 -7.72
CA LYS A 93 -0.92 7.44 -8.71
C LYS A 93 -2.36 7.06 -8.44
N ILE A 94 -3.25 7.96 -8.81
CA ILE A 94 -4.69 7.76 -8.67
C ILE A 94 -5.22 7.35 -10.03
N LEU A 95 -5.88 6.20 -10.06
CA LEU A 95 -6.47 5.64 -11.27
C LEU A 95 -7.98 5.78 -11.20
N VAL A 96 -8.58 6.12 -12.34
CA VAL A 96 -10.03 6.16 -12.47
C VAL A 96 -10.44 4.94 -13.30
N PRO A 97 -11.27 4.04 -12.78
CA PRO A 97 -11.68 2.88 -13.56
C PRO A 97 -12.41 3.28 -14.84
N ALA A 98 -12.04 2.65 -15.95
CA ALA A 98 -12.78 2.82 -17.19
C ALA A 98 -14.21 2.32 -17.00
N LYS A 99 -15.15 2.89 -17.76
CA LYS A 99 -16.56 2.53 -17.66
C LYS A 99 -16.81 1.01 -17.74
N PHE A 100 -16.01 0.31 -18.54
CA PHE A 100 -16.15 -1.14 -18.76
C PHE A 100 -15.22 -1.96 -17.86
N SER A 101 -14.51 -1.35 -16.93
CA SER A 101 -13.62 -2.09 -16.03
C SER A 101 -14.42 -3.01 -15.10
N LYS A 102 -13.92 -4.21 -14.86
CA LYS A 102 -14.52 -5.13 -13.89
C LYS A 102 -14.33 -4.64 -12.46
N ILE A 103 -13.25 -3.90 -12.22
CA ILE A 103 -12.97 -3.28 -10.92
C ILE A 103 -13.37 -1.82 -11.04
N LYS A 104 -14.39 -1.44 -10.29
CA LYS A 104 -14.85 -0.06 -10.31
C LYS A 104 -15.79 0.28 -9.13
#